data_c1996dd7dde60d551816230ee90572e5
#
_entry.id   c1996dd7dde60d551816230ee90572e5
#
_cell.length_a   1.000
_cell.length_b   1.000
_cell.length_c   1.000
_cell.angle_alpha   90.00
_cell.angle_beta   90.00
_cell.angle_gamma   90.00
#
_symmetry.space_group_name_H-M   'P 1'
#
loop_
_entity.id
_entity.type
_entity.pdbx_description
1 polymer ?
#
loop_
_entity_poly.entity_id
_entity_poly.type
_entity_poly.pdbx_seq_one_letter_code
_entity_poly.pdbx_strand_id
1 'polypeptide(L)'
;MVKEILETKNNEMPSNMPNFSRRKYLREKYAGKAWFIICTIIVLFGAFLMVFPYMWMFISALKTPQEVVQVPMTFFPKDPNWGIFTDALTVEKLSFFNSMKNTLIIEVLVITVGTFFSTLCAFAFAKMNFRFKKTILIILMTSMMIPYAAVMLPQYRIFMDMGWVANDNWFINLLPLIVPGLFGNISMTFFLITAMQTAINDAIVEEAKVEGCSWFRIYWSFGLPLARPAIAAQIIFWFVSIWNDYFAPSIYLTDSKSRTLQVAIQLLTSGTDNSDMPLLFASAFLSSIPTIIIFILCRKMFINMNANSGIKG
;
A
#
# COMPACT_ATOMS: atom_id res chain seq x y z
N MET A 1 15.37 -22.44 -8.26
CA MET A 1 16.53 -21.81 -7.58
C MET A 1 16.89 -22.47 -6.24
N VAL A 2 16.00 -22.50 -5.19
CA VAL A 2 16.35 -23.14 -3.91
C VAL A 2 16.56 -24.65 -4.05
N LYS A 3 15.77 -25.36 -4.88
CA LYS A 3 15.93 -26.78 -5.19
C LYS A 3 17.22 -27.06 -5.99
N GLU A 4 17.56 -26.22 -6.95
CA GLU A 4 18.82 -26.33 -7.72
C GLU A 4 20.06 -26.08 -6.86
N ILE A 5 20.02 -25.14 -5.91
CA ILE A 5 21.15 -24.90 -4.97
C ILE A 5 21.30 -26.07 -4.01
N LEU A 6 20.22 -26.78 -3.67
CA LEU A 6 20.27 -27.97 -2.83
C LEU A 6 20.68 -29.22 -3.62
N GLU A 7 20.34 -29.34 -4.89
CA GLU A 7 20.71 -30.47 -5.76
C GLU A 7 22.15 -30.39 -6.27
N THR A 8 22.69 -29.19 -6.56
CA THR A 8 24.08 -29.02 -7.00
C THR A 8 25.11 -29.24 -5.86
N LYS A 9 24.69 -29.39 -4.62
CA LYS A 9 25.58 -29.66 -3.47
C LYS A 9 25.50 -31.09 -2.91
N ASN A 10 24.77 -31.98 -3.55
CA ASN A 10 24.79 -33.40 -3.23
C ASN A 10 25.97 -34.15 -3.93
N ASN A 11 27.03 -33.43 -4.27
CA ASN A 11 28.24 -34.08 -4.78
C ASN A 11 28.84 -34.93 -3.67
N GLU A 12 28.83 -36.23 -3.93
CA GLU A 12 29.59 -37.22 -3.20
C GLU A 12 31.04 -36.78 -3.09
N MET A 13 31.59 -36.86 -1.88
CA MET A 13 32.95 -36.46 -1.60
C MET A 13 33.90 -37.29 -2.46
N PRO A 14 34.82 -36.69 -3.27
CA PRO A 14 35.81 -37.48 -4.00
C PRO A 14 36.62 -38.37 -3.03
N SER A 15 36.65 -39.67 -3.28
CA SER A 15 37.26 -40.69 -2.42
C SER A 15 38.76 -40.47 -2.13
N ASN A 16 39.45 -39.66 -2.92
CA ASN A 16 40.89 -39.42 -2.88
C ASN A 16 41.33 -38.04 -2.37
N MET A 17 40.51 -37.35 -1.55
CA MET A 17 40.93 -36.05 -0.98
C MET A 17 41.89 -36.23 0.19
N PRO A 18 43.01 -35.46 0.30
CA PRO A 18 43.89 -35.43 1.45
C PRO A 18 43.11 -34.98 2.70
N ASN A 19 43.46 -35.51 3.88
CA ASN A 19 42.75 -35.26 5.15
C ASN A 19 42.58 -33.76 5.52
N PHE A 20 43.53 -32.92 5.12
CA PHE A 20 43.46 -31.48 5.33
C PHE A 20 42.39 -30.82 4.48
N SER A 21 42.25 -31.19 3.20
CA SER A 21 41.22 -30.69 2.27
C SER A 21 39.83 -31.16 2.67
N ARG A 22 39.73 -32.40 3.23
CA ARG A 22 38.49 -32.99 3.75
C ARG A 22 37.90 -32.21 4.93
N ARG A 23 38.76 -31.80 5.88
CA ARG A 23 38.32 -30.98 7.04
C ARG A 23 37.83 -29.60 6.63
N LYS A 24 38.50 -28.94 5.67
CA LYS A 24 38.09 -27.64 5.13
C LYS A 24 36.75 -27.75 4.41
N TYR A 25 36.57 -28.74 3.54
CA TYR A 25 35.32 -29.00 2.83
C TYR A 25 34.15 -29.27 3.79
N LEU A 26 34.33 -30.11 4.80
CA LEU A 26 33.29 -30.39 5.79
C LEU A 26 32.93 -29.13 6.58
N ARG A 27 33.92 -28.34 7.00
CA ARG A 27 33.69 -27.06 7.70
C ARG A 27 32.89 -26.07 6.83
N GLU A 28 33.21 -25.90 5.59
CA GLU A 28 32.49 -25.02 4.66
C GLU A 28 31.07 -25.53 4.39
N LYS A 29 30.88 -26.84 4.21
CA LYS A 29 29.56 -27.46 4.04
C LYS A 29 28.66 -27.30 5.25
N TYR A 30 29.19 -27.55 6.46
CA TYR A 30 28.42 -27.39 7.70
C TYR A 30 28.21 -25.91 8.06
N ALA A 31 29.19 -25.04 7.83
CA ALA A 31 29.04 -23.62 8.04
C ALA A 31 27.96 -23.03 7.10
N GLY A 32 27.90 -23.47 5.84
CA GLY A 32 26.84 -23.07 4.91
C GLY A 32 25.45 -23.51 5.36
N LYS A 33 25.31 -24.74 5.87
CA LYS A 33 24.05 -25.24 6.43
C LYS A 33 23.65 -24.50 7.70
N ALA A 34 24.60 -24.29 8.62
CA ALA A 34 24.34 -23.52 9.84
C ALA A 34 23.90 -22.07 9.53
N TRP A 35 24.58 -21.42 8.59
CA TRP A 35 24.23 -20.08 8.13
C TRP A 35 22.83 -20.05 7.54
N PHE A 36 22.46 -21.01 6.69
CA PHE A 36 21.12 -21.12 6.13
C PHE A 36 20.04 -21.28 7.23
N ILE A 37 20.30 -22.14 8.22
CA ILE A 37 19.39 -22.35 9.36
C ILE A 37 19.22 -21.05 10.15
N ILE A 38 20.32 -20.36 10.46
CA ILE A 38 20.30 -19.08 11.17
C ILE A 38 19.47 -18.03 10.41
N CYS A 39 19.74 -17.86 9.12
CA CYS A 39 18.97 -16.96 8.28
C CYS A 39 17.48 -17.33 8.24
N THR A 40 17.17 -18.62 8.14
CA THR A 40 15.78 -19.11 8.15
C THR A 40 15.09 -18.79 9.48
N ILE A 41 15.75 -19.00 10.61
CA ILE A 41 15.21 -18.67 11.93
C ILE A 41 14.96 -17.16 12.05
N ILE A 42 15.91 -16.33 11.61
CA ILE A 42 15.76 -14.87 11.64
C ILE A 42 14.55 -14.43 10.78
N VAL A 43 14.41 -15.00 9.58
CA VAL A 43 13.26 -14.68 8.69
C VAL A 43 11.94 -15.15 9.30
N LEU A 44 11.89 -16.35 9.87
CA LEU A 44 10.67 -16.87 10.52
C LEU A 44 10.32 -16.06 11.77
N PHE A 45 11.30 -15.66 12.56
CA PHE A 45 11.08 -14.79 13.70
C PHE A 45 10.56 -13.40 13.27
N GLY A 46 11.17 -12.81 12.25
CA GLY A 46 10.67 -11.55 11.66
C GLY A 46 9.24 -11.68 11.12
N ALA A 47 8.93 -12.77 10.43
CA ALA A 47 7.58 -13.05 9.95
C ALA A 47 6.57 -13.19 11.10
N PHE A 48 6.95 -13.89 12.17
CA PHE A 48 6.12 -14.00 13.38
C PHE A 48 5.85 -12.63 14.00
N LEU A 49 6.87 -11.79 14.17
CA LEU A 49 6.70 -10.43 14.71
C LEU A 49 5.76 -9.57 13.84
N MET A 50 5.78 -9.74 12.52
CA MET A 50 4.89 -9.01 11.61
C MET A 50 3.44 -9.52 11.69
N VAL A 51 3.21 -10.80 11.90
CA VAL A 51 1.87 -11.40 12.00
C VAL A 51 1.27 -11.22 13.39
N PHE A 52 2.12 -11.11 14.42
CA PHE A 52 1.69 -11.03 15.82
C PHE A 52 0.65 -9.94 16.11
N PRO A 53 0.79 -8.67 15.64
CA PRO A 53 -0.22 -7.63 15.87
C PRO A 53 -1.60 -8.00 15.31
N TYR A 54 -1.65 -8.65 14.15
CA TYR A 54 -2.91 -9.12 13.55
C TYR A 54 -3.54 -10.25 14.35
N MET A 55 -2.72 -11.19 14.83
CA MET A 55 -3.19 -12.23 15.73
C MET A 55 -3.72 -11.64 17.05
N TRP A 56 -3.00 -10.68 17.62
CA TRP A 56 -3.41 -10.00 18.84
C TRP A 56 -4.74 -9.26 18.65
N MET A 57 -4.90 -8.54 17.55
CA MET A 57 -6.13 -7.84 17.19
C MET A 57 -7.31 -8.80 17.07
N PHE A 58 -7.13 -9.93 16.36
CA PHE A 58 -8.15 -10.96 16.23
C PHE A 58 -8.53 -11.59 17.57
N ILE A 59 -7.55 -11.96 18.40
CA ILE A 59 -7.78 -12.54 19.72
C ILE A 59 -8.44 -11.53 20.66
N SER A 60 -8.03 -10.26 20.60
CA SER A 60 -8.59 -9.21 21.44
C SER A 60 -10.02 -8.85 21.06
N ALA A 61 -10.41 -9.01 19.80
CA ALA A 61 -11.80 -8.87 19.37
C ALA A 61 -12.73 -9.88 20.05
N LEU A 62 -12.25 -11.08 20.34
CA LEU A 62 -13.04 -12.16 20.97
C LEU A 62 -13.18 -12.03 22.49
N LYS A 63 -12.47 -11.08 23.12
CA LYS A 63 -12.49 -10.87 24.57
C LYS A 63 -13.68 -10.01 25.01
N THR A 64 -14.01 -10.09 26.29
CA THR A 64 -14.91 -9.12 26.91
C THR A 64 -14.21 -7.74 27.08
N PRO A 65 -14.97 -6.63 27.17
CA PRO A 65 -14.38 -5.31 27.39
C PRO A 65 -13.44 -5.26 28.60
N GLN A 66 -13.80 -5.96 29.68
CA GLN A 66 -12.99 -6.03 30.90
C GLN A 66 -11.68 -6.81 30.70
N GLU A 67 -11.72 -7.90 29.93
CA GLU A 67 -10.52 -8.70 29.64
C GLU A 67 -9.52 -7.96 28.74
N VAL A 68 -10.00 -7.07 27.85
CA VAL A 68 -9.13 -6.28 26.98
C VAL A 68 -8.23 -5.33 27.78
N VAL A 69 -8.75 -4.75 28.86
CA VAL A 69 -8.07 -3.73 29.66
C VAL A 69 -7.50 -4.24 30.97
N GLN A 70 -7.75 -5.51 31.32
CA GLN A 70 -7.26 -6.07 32.61
C GLN A 70 -5.75 -6.18 32.67
N VAL A 71 -5.21 -6.04 33.88
CA VAL A 71 -3.80 -6.24 34.21
C VAL A 71 -3.67 -7.32 35.28
N PRO A 72 -2.87 -8.38 35.09
CA PRO A 72 -2.05 -8.69 33.90
C PRO A 72 -2.91 -9.09 32.69
N MET A 73 -2.39 -8.80 31.48
CA MET A 73 -3.07 -9.16 30.23
C MET A 73 -3.18 -10.66 30.05
N THR A 74 -4.35 -11.17 29.69
CA THR A 74 -4.53 -12.55 29.22
C THR A 74 -4.24 -12.64 27.75
N PHE A 75 -3.61 -13.72 27.28
CA PHE A 75 -3.40 -13.89 25.83
C PHE A 75 -4.69 -14.36 25.14
N PHE A 76 -5.31 -15.41 25.66
CA PHE A 76 -6.58 -15.95 25.11
C PHE A 76 -7.81 -15.48 25.89
N PRO A 77 -8.97 -15.30 25.21
CA PRO A 77 -10.22 -15.01 25.87
C PRO A 77 -10.68 -16.18 26.73
N LYS A 78 -11.34 -15.93 27.86
CA LYS A 78 -11.97 -16.97 28.69
C LYS A 78 -13.22 -17.52 28.03
N ASP A 79 -14.06 -16.59 27.55
CA ASP A 79 -15.32 -16.90 26.87
C ASP A 79 -15.33 -16.18 25.52
N PRO A 80 -14.90 -16.83 24.40
CA PRO A 80 -14.79 -16.20 23.11
C PRO A 80 -16.14 -15.77 22.53
N ASN A 81 -16.33 -14.47 22.29
CA ASN A 81 -17.53 -13.92 21.67
C ASN A 81 -17.35 -13.82 20.14
N TRP A 82 -17.78 -14.86 19.41
CA TRP A 82 -17.75 -14.86 17.95
C TRP A 82 -18.79 -13.94 17.30
N GLY A 83 -19.86 -13.58 18.03
CA GLY A 83 -20.89 -12.65 17.57
C GLY A 83 -20.36 -11.25 17.28
N ILE A 84 -19.24 -10.87 17.91
CA ILE A 84 -18.63 -9.54 17.76
C ILE A 84 -18.33 -9.14 16.29
N PHE A 85 -18.01 -10.12 15.44
CA PHE A 85 -17.77 -9.83 14.01
C PHE A 85 -19.09 -9.53 13.26
N THR A 86 -20.20 -10.16 13.67
CA THR A 86 -21.53 -9.81 13.15
C THR A 86 -21.94 -8.43 13.65
N ASP A 87 -21.70 -8.16 14.92
CA ASP A 87 -21.98 -6.85 15.52
C ASP A 87 -21.20 -5.75 14.81
N ALA A 88 -19.93 -5.97 14.50
CA ALA A 88 -19.10 -5.02 13.74
C ALA A 88 -19.67 -4.69 12.35
N LEU A 89 -20.37 -5.62 11.72
CA LEU A 89 -20.99 -5.41 10.41
C LEU A 89 -22.38 -4.76 10.50
N THR A 90 -23.11 -4.94 11.61
CA THR A 90 -24.54 -4.58 11.75
C THR A 90 -24.80 -3.38 12.64
N VAL A 91 -23.88 -3.04 13.54
CA VAL A 91 -24.05 -1.89 14.47
C VAL A 91 -24.20 -0.59 13.69
N GLU A 92 -25.31 0.10 13.93
CA GLU A 92 -25.67 1.36 13.25
C GLU A 92 -24.62 2.47 13.46
N LYS A 93 -24.02 2.55 14.66
CA LYS A 93 -22.97 3.53 15.02
C LYS A 93 -21.78 3.47 14.06
N LEU A 94 -21.41 2.26 13.58
CA LEU A 94 -20.30 2.05 12.67
C LEU A 94 -20.73 2.18 11.20
N SER A 95 -21.97 1.77 10.87
CA SER A 95 -22.48 1.74 9.49
C SER A 95 -21.44 1.15 8.52
N PHE A 96 -20.85 -0.01 8.89
CA PHE A 96 -19.65 -0.59 8.26
C PHE A 96 -19.72 -0.62 6.73
N PHE A 97 -20.78 -1.18 6.18
CA PHE A 97 -20.93 -1.31 4.72
C PHE A 97 -21.08 0.04 4.02
N ASN A 98 -21.78 1.01 4.64
CA ASN A 98 -21.92 2.33 4.06
C ASN A 98 -20.58 3.08 4.08
N SER A 99 -19.84 3.02 5.18
CA SER A 99 -18.52 3.62 5.33
C SER A 99 -17.49 2.97 4.39
N MET A 100 -17.54 1.64 4.23
CA MET A 100 -16.71 0.91 3.28
C MET A 100 -17.04 1.30 1.83
N LYS A 101 -18.33 1.40 1.47
CA LYS A 101 -18.77 1.88 0.16
C LYS A 101 -18.21 3.27 -0.16
N ASN A 102 -18.29 4.21 0.79
CA ASN A 102 -17.75 5.56 0.61
C ASN A 102 -16.25 5.54 0.35
N THR A 103 -15.49 4.77 1.15
CA THR A 103 -14.06 4.59 0.94
C THR A 103 -13.76 4.03 -0.45
N LEU A 104 -14.46 2.98 -0.87
CA LEU A 104 -14.28 2.37 -2.19
C LEU A 104 -14.62 3.32 -3.34
N ILE A 105 -15.64 4.16 -3.21
CA ILE A 105 -15.99 5.16 -4.22
C ILE A 105 -14.84 6.16 -4.38
N ILE A 106 -14.33 6.69 -3.26
CA ILE A 106 -13.18 7.61 -3.29
C ILE A 106 -12.00 6.93 -3.97
N GLU A 107 -11.64 5.71 -3.55
CA GLU A 107 -10.51 4.96 -4.08
C GLU A 107 -10.61 4.69 -5.57
N VAL A 108 -11.72 4.13 -6.02
CA VAL A 108 -11.90 3.77 -7.44
C VAL A 108 -11.79 5.00 -8.33
N LEU A 109 -12.43 6.10 -7.95
CA LEU A 109 -12.38 7.34 -8.73
C LEU A 109 -10.98 7.96 -8.73
N VAL A 110 -10.38 8.12 -7.55
CA VAL A 110 -9.08 8.75 -7.40
C VAL A 110 -7.97 7.91 -8.05
N ILE A 111 -7.94 6.61 -7.78
CA ILE A 111 -6.88 5.73 -8.32
C ILE A 111 -7.00 5.62 -9.83
N THR A 112 -8.21 5.42 -10.38
CA THR A 112 -8.36 5.24 -11.83
C THR A 112 -7.97 6.50 -12.59
N VAL A 113 -8.61 7.62 -12.26
CA VAL A 113 -8.40 8.89 -12.99
C VAL A 113 -7.05 9.50 -12.64
N GLY A 114 -6.69 9.53 -11.36
CA GLY A 114 -5.43 10.11 -10.91
C GLY A 114 -4.20 9.32 -11.39
N THR A 115 -4.28 7.98 -11.52
CA THR A 115 -3.21 7.19 -12.12
C THR A 115 -3.01 7.54 -13.59
N PHE A 116 -4.09 7.73 -14.34
CA PHE A 116 -4.01 8.17 -15.72
C PHE A 116 -3.25 9.51 -15.86
N PHE A 117 -3.61 10.51 -15.06
CA PHE A 117 -2.92 11.80 -15.10
C PHE A 117 -1.48 11.73 -14.57
N SER A 118 -1.23 10.96 -13.50
CA SER A 118 0.11 10.77 -12.96
C SER A 118 1.04 10.08 -13.97
N THR A 119 0.56 9.05 -14.68
CA THR A 119 1.36 8.34 -15.69
C THR A 119 1.60 9.17 -16.93
N LEU A 120 0.60 9.96 -17.37
CA LEU A 120 0.73 10.88 -18.50
C LEU A 120 1.77 11.99 -18.20
N CYS A 121 1.67 12.58 -17.01
CA CYS A 121 2.62 13.57 -16.52
C CYS A 121 4.03 12.97 -16.41
N ALA A 122 4.15 11.79 -15.81
CA ALA A 122 5.43 11.09 -15.67
C ALA A 122 6.08 10.78 -17.03
N PHE A 123 5.31 10.33 -18.01
CA PHE A 123 5.82 10.09 -19.36
C PHE A 123 6.32 11.37 -20.02
N ALA A 124 5.57 12.47 -19.91
CA ALA A 124 6.00 13.76 -20.44
C ALA A 124 7.32 14.23 -19.82
N PHE A 125 7.44 14.13 -18.49
CA PHE A 125 8.69 14.46 -17.82
C PHE A 125 9.83 13.46 -18.08
N ALA A 126 9.53 12.20 -18.33
CA ALA A 126 10.57 11.20 -18.62
C ALA A 126 11.13 11.36 -20.03
N LYS A 127 10.28 11.55 -21.06
CA LYS A 127 10.65 11.37 -22.47
C LYS A 127 10.48 12.59 -23.36
N MET A 128 9.74 13.61 -22.92
CA MET A 128 9.56 14.83 -23.74
C MET A 128 10.51 15.93 -23.29
N ASN A 129 10.95 16.73 -24.25
CA ASN A 129 11.68 17.98 -24.02
C ASN A 129 10.74 19.18 -24.24
N PHE A 130 10.48 19.95 -23.19
CA PHE A 130 9.65 21.13 -23.25
C PHE A 130 10.23 22.28 -22.41
N ARG A 131 9.81 23.50 -22.73
CA ARG A 131 10.27 24.72 -22.06
C ARG A 131 9.85 24.67 -20.58
N PHE A 132 10.73 25.10 -19.70
CA PHE A 132 10.53 25.14 -18.24
C PHE A 132 10.37 23.78 -17.55
N LYS A 133 10.68 22.64 -18.20
CA LYS A 133 10.61 21.29 -17.62
C LYS A 133 11.25 21.21 -16.22
N LYS A 134 12.49 21.71 -16.07
CA LYS A 134 13.20 21.71 -14.78
C LYS A 134 12.54 22.60 -13.73
N THR A 135 12.08 23.80 -14.13
CA THR A 135 11.41 24.73 -13.22
C THR A 135 10.10 24.16 -12.69
N ILE A 136 9.27 23.56 -13.56
CA ILE A 136 8.02 22.92 -13.16
C ILE A 136 8.32 21.76 -12.21
N LEU A 137 9.33 20.95 -12.51
CA LEU A 137 9.72 19.83 -11.65
C LEU A 137 10.13 20.31 -10.24
N ILE A 138 10.92 21.40 -10.16
CA ILE A 138 11.31 22.00 -8.88
C ILE A 138 10.09 22.52 -8.12
N ILE A 139 9.15 23.19 -8.78
CA ILE A 139 7.92 23.68 -8.14
C ILE A 139 7.10 22.50 -7.57
N LEU A 140 6.94 21.42 -8.34
CA LEU A 140 6.25 20.21 -7.86
C LEU A 140 6.97 19.59 -6.66
N MET A 141 8.30 19.49 -6.70
CA MET A 141 9.08 18.99 -5.56
C MET A 141 8.93 19.88 -4.32
N THR A 142 8.99 21.19 -4.50
CA THR A 142 8.85 22.14 -3.39
C THR A 142 7.45 22.07 -2.78
N SER A 143 6.40 21.85 -3.59
CA SER A 143 5.03 21.71 -3.08
C SER A 143 4.86 20.50 -2.17
N MET A 144 5.62 19.41 -2.39
CA MET A 144 5.59 18.24 -1.49
C MET A 144 6.19 18.50 -0.11
N MET A 145 7.04 19.55 0.01
CA MET A 145 7.65 19.92 1.30
C MET A 145 6.68 20.67 2.21
N ILE A 146 5.56 21.16 1.67
CA ILE A 146 4.52 21.84 2.45
C ILE A 146 3.75 20.78 3.24
N PRO A 147 3.78 20.80 4.59
CA PRO A 147 3.06 19.83 5.38
C PRO A 147 1.55 20.01 5.19
N TYR A 148 0.83 18.90 5.03
CA TYR A 148 -0.62 18.92 4.83
C TYR A 148 -1.36 19.69 5.93
N ALA A 149 -0.90 19.59 7.18
CA ALA A 149 -1.47 20.33 8.31
C ALA A 149 -1.49 21.85 8.11
N ALA A 150 -0.56 22.41 7.34
CA ALA A 150 -0.52 23.85 7.07
C ALA A 150 -1.56 24.29 6.04
N VAL A 151 -1.97 23.40 5.13
CA VAL A 151 -2.91 23.72 4.05
C VAL A 151 -4.33 23.24 4.32
N MET A 152 -4.53 22.35 5.29
CA MET A 152 -5.84 21.72 5.55
C MET A 152 -6.93 22.72 5.94
N LEU A 153 -6.62 23.72 6.78
CA LEU A 153 -7.61 24.74 7.19
C LEU A 153 -8.01 25.68 6.04
N PRO A 154 -7.07 26.23 5.25
CA PRO A 154 -7.41 26.95 4.02
C PRO A 154 -8.22 26.10 3.04
N GLN A 155 -7.85 24.83 2.84
CA GLN A 155 -8.61 23.92 1.97
C GLN A 155 -10.02 23.65 2.48
N TYR A 156 -10.17 23.42 3.81
CA TYR A 156 -11.49 23.24 4.42
C TYR A 156 -12.39 24.44 4.13
N ARG A 157 -11.85 25.66 4.27
CA ARG A 157 -12.61 26.89 3.98
C ARG A 157 -13.04 26.97 2.53
N ILE A 158 -12.14 26.70 1.61
CA ILE A 158 -12.45 26.67 0.15
C ILE A 158 -13.55 25.64 -0.14
N PHE A 159 -13.45 24.41 0.39
CA PHE A 159 -14.45 23.37 0.16
C PHE A 159 -15.79 23.70 0.80
N MET A 160 -15.79 24.39 1.94
CA MET A 160 -16.99 24.89 2.59
C MET A 160 -17.67 25.97 1.73
N ASP A 161 -16.91 26.93 1.23
CA ASP A 161 -17.42 27.98 0.34
C ASP A 161 -17.94 27.42 -1.02
N MET A 162 -17.40 26.28 -1.48
CA MET A 162 -17.88 25.51 -2.62
C MET A 162 -19.14 24.68 -2.32
N GLY A 163 -19.57 24.59 -1.05
CA GLY A 163 -20.69 23.75 -0.63
C GLY A 163 -20.39 22.25 -0.67
N TRP A 164 -19.10 21.86 -0.56
CA TRP A 164 -18.68 20.44 -0.56
C TRP A 164 -18.56 19.85 0.84
N VAL A 165 -18.67 20.67 1.87
CA VAL A 165 -18.63 20.24 3.27
C VAL A 165 -19.97 20.54 3.91
N ALA A 166 -20.45 19.64 4.76
CA ALA A 166 -21.75 19.74 5.44
C ALA A 166 -22.93 19.90 4.47
N ASN A 167 -22.89 19.26 3.30
CA ASN A 167 -23.96 19.27 2.32
C ASN A 167 -24.99 18.16 2.65
N ASP A 168 -26.25 18.39 2.30
CA ASP A 168 -27.33 17.39 2.48
C ASP A 168 -27.11 16.15 1.60
N ASN A 169 -26.45 16.31 0.45
CA ASN A 169 -26.10 15.21 -0.43
C ASN A 169 -24.78 14.56 0.02
N TRP A 170 -24.87 13.32 0.49
CA TRP A 170 -23.73 12.54 0.97
C TRP A 170 -22.57 12.43 -0.04
N PHE A 171 -22.86 12.36 -1.35
CA PHE A 171 -21.82 12.24 -2.37
C PHE A 171 -21.04 13.54 -2.56
N ILE A 172 -21.70 14.71 -2.44
CA ILE A 172 -21.04 16.02 -2.51
C ILE A 172 -20.02 16.15 -1.40
N ASN A 173 -20.32 15.63 -0.21
CA ASN A 173 -19.39 15.61 0.91
C ASN A 173 -18.11 14.78 0.65
N LEU A 174 -18.10 13.86 -0.32
CA LEU A 174 -16.90 13.11 -0.72
C LEU A 174 -15.99 13.88 -1.67
N LEU A 175 -16.47 14.93 -2.32
CA LEU A 175 -15.71 15.70 -3.32
C LEU A 175 -14.40 16.29 -2.81
N PRO A 176 -14.28 16.77 -1.56
CA PRO A 176 -13.00 17.22 -0.99
C PRO A 176 -11.89 16.17 -1.05
N LEU A 177 -12.25 14.88 -0.99
CA LEU A 177 -11.29 13.77 -1.04
C LEU A 177 -11.12 13.24 -2.47
N ILE A 178 -12.12 13.37 -3.32
CA ILE A 178 -12.10 12.88 -4.70
C ILE A 178 -11.41 13.86 -5.62
N VAL A 179 -11.92 15.10 -5.71
CA VAL A 179 -11.53 16.05 -6.78
C VAL A 179 -10.04 16.38 -6.78
N PRO A 180 -9.39 16.70 -5.65
CA PRO A 180 -7.94 16.94 -5.66
C PRO A 180 -7.13 15.73 -6.14
N GLY A 181 -7.57 14.52 -5.78
CA GLY A 181 -6.91 13.27 -6.15
C GLY A 181 -7.05 12.91 -7.65
N LEU A 182 -8.09 13.40 -8.33
CA LEU A 182 -8.29 13.15 -9.78
C LEU A 182 -7.14 13.71 -10.62
N PHE A 183 -6.49 14.79 -10.21
CA PHE A 183 -5.38 15.40 -10.93
C PHE A 183 -4.04 14.67 -10.77
N GLY A 184 -4.03 13.57 -10.05
CA GLY A 184 -2.89 12.70 -9.86
C GLY A 184 -2.19 12.89 -8.50
N ASN A 185 -1.19 12.05 -8.28
CA ASN A 185 -0.38 12.05 -7.07
C ASN A 185 1.05 12.44 -7.42
N ILE A 186 1.57 13.50 -6.80
CA ILE A 186 2.90 14.04 -7.10
C ILE A 186 3.98 13.00 -6.76
N SER A 187 3.89 12.32 -5.61
CA SER A 187 4.87 11.30 -5.20
C SER A 187 4.90 10.13 -6.19
N MET A 188 3.71 9.66 -6.61
CA MET A 188 3.57 8.65 -7.66
C MET A 188 4.20 9.11 -8.96
N THR A 189 3.94 10.35 -9.38
CA THR A 189 4.48 10.94 -10.61
C THR A 189 6.01 10.92 -10.59
N PHE A 190 6.65 11.33 -9.48
CA PHE A 190 8.11 11.30 -9.34
C PHE A 190 8.70 9.91 -9.46
N PHE A 191 8.13 8.96 -8.76
CA PHE A 191 8.56 7.57 -8.87
C PHE A 191 8.46 7.06 -10.31
N LEU A 192 7.34 7.34 -10.96
CA LEU A 192 7.08 6.91 -12.34
C LEU A 192 7.97 7.61 -13.35
N ILE A 193 8.38 8.88 -13.15
CA ILE A 193 9.38 9.55 -14.00
C ILE A 193 10.65 8.70 -14.05
N THR A 194 11.20 8.34 -12.89
CA THR A 194 12.44 7.54 -12.79
C THR A 194 12.26 6.15 -13.40
N ALA A 195 11.13 5.50 -13.11
CA ALA A 195 10.81 4.19 -13.64
C ALA A 195 10.68 4.21 -15.18
N MET A 196 10.01 5.21 -15.75
CA MET A 196 9.84 5.35 -17.20
C MET A 196 11.14 5.76 -17.89
N GLN A 197 12.00 6.56 -17.27
CA GLN A 197 13.33 6.87 -17.80
C GLN A 197 14.17 5.61 -18.01
N THR A 198 14.07 4.67 -17.05
CA THR A 198 14.84 3.42 -17.07
C THR A 198 14.20 2.36 -17.96
N ALA A 199 12.87 2.22 -17.93
CA ALA A 199 12.16 1.16 -18.64
C ALA A 199 12.00 1.42 -20.14
N ILE A 200 11.92 2.68 -20.56
CA ILE A 200 11.70 3.06 -21.95
C ILE A 200 13.04 3.51 -22.54
N ASN A 201 13.56 2.76 -23.53
CA ASN A 201 14.77 3.18 -24.26
C ASN A 201 14.46 4.38 -25.15
N ASP A 202 15.33 5.39 -25.15
CA ASP A 202 15.18 6.58 -25.98
C ASP A 202 15.19 6.25 -27.48
N ALA A 203 15.95 5.25 -27.90
CA ALA A 203 15.96 4.76 -29.28
C ALA A 203 14.56 4.33 -29.77
N ILE A 204 13.76 3.66 -28.92
CA ILE A 204 12.37 3.28 -29.26
C ILE A 204 11.51 4.51 -29.51
N VAL A 205 11.71 5.56 -28.70
CA VAL A 205 10.96 6.82 -28.83
C VAL A 205 11.36 7.55 -30.10
N GLU A 206 12.66 7.59 -30.44
CA GLU A 206 13.19 8.22 -31.64
C GLU A 206 12.72 7.49 -32.91
N GLU A 207 12.82 6.17 -32.98
CA GLU A 207 12.30 5.37 -34.07
C GLU A 207 10.81 5.58 -34.31
N ALA A 208 10.01 5.51 -33.23
CA ALA A 208 8.58 5.76 -33.34
C ALA A 208 8.26 7.20 -33.82
N LYS A 209 9.11 8.17 -33.48
CA LYS A 209 8.98 9.55 -33.98
C LYS A 209 9.32 9.66 -35.46
N VAL A 210 10.36 9.00 -35.92
CA VAL A 210 10.73 8.92 -37.35
C VAL A 210 9.60 8.30 -38.17
N GLU A 211 8.91 7.27 -37.62
CA GLU A 211 7.73 6.66 -38.25
C GLU A 211 6.44 7.52 -38.15
N GLY A 212 6.53 8.76 -37.62
CA GLY A 212 5.42 9.69 -37.55
C GLY A 212 4.43 9.46 -36.40
N CYS A 213 4.77 8.63 -35.40
CA CYS A 213 3.92 8.40 -34.24
C CYS A 213 3.74 9.69 -33.40
N SER A 214 2.49 9.98 -33.01
CA SER A 214 2.20 11.04 -32.04
C SER A 214 2.70 10.68 -30.66
N TRP A 215 2.99 11.67 -29.81
CA TRP A 215 3.40 11.45 -28.42
C TRP A 215 2.39 10.63 -27.62
N PHE A 216 1.09 10.84 -27.83
CA PHE A 216 0.04 10.07 -27.16
C PHE A 216 0.04 8.61 -27.61
N ARG A 217 0.31 8.32 -28.89
CA ARG A 217 0.46 6.95 -29.40
C ARG A 217 1.69 6.26 -28.80
N ILE A 218 2.82 6.96 -28.68
CA ILE A 218 4.04 6.44 -28.02
C ILE A 218 3.76 6.15 -26.55
N TYR A 219 3.11 7.06 -25.84
CA TYR A 219 2.71 6.86 -24.45
C TYR A 219 1.85 5.60 -24.29
N TRP A 220 0.80 5.47 -25.10
CA TRP A 220 -0.16 4.37 -24.97
C TRP A 220 0.43 3.02 -25.38
N SER A 221 1.20 2.98 -26.50
CA SER A 221 1.71 1.73 -27.08
C SER A 221 3.03 1.23 -26.46
N PHE A 222 3.85 2.15 -25.95
CA PHE A 222 5.15 1.80 -25.36
C PHE A 222 5.29 2.26 -23.91
N GLY A 223 4.93 3.49 -23.62
CA GLY A 223 5.08 4.09 -22.29
C GLY A 223 4.38 3.31 -21.19
N LEU A 224 3.07 3.12 -21.32
CA LEU A 224 2.27 2.39 -20.33
C LEU A 224 2.66 0.90 -20.24
N PRO A 225 2.79 0.14 -21.36
CA PRO A 225 3.12 -1.28 -21.28
C PRO A 225 4.48 -1.55 -20.63
N LEU A 226 5.51 -0.78 -20.96
CA LEU A 226 6.86 -0.97 -20.42
C LEU A 226 6.95 -0.57 -18.93
N ALA A 227 6.15 0.42 -18.50
CA ALA A 227 6.10 0.86 -17.11
C ALA A 227 5.08 0.10 -16.23
N ARG A 228 4.32 -0.86 -16.79
CA ARG A 228 3.27 -1.60 -16.06
C ARG A 228 3.66 -2.07 -14.65
N PRO A 229 4.83 -2.69 -14.44
CA PRO A 229 5.19 -3.15 -13.09
C PRO A 229 5.31 -2.01 -12.08
N ALA A 230 5.91 -0.89 -12.49
CA ALA A 230 6.06 0.29 -11.65
C ALA A 230 4.71 0.98 -11.36
N ILE A 231 3.85 1.08 -12.39
CA ILE A 231 2.48 1.62 -12.25
C ILE A 231 1.68 0.79 -11.26
N ALA A 232 1.71 -0.53 -11.39
CA ALA A 232 1.00 -1.43 -10.50
C ALA A 232 1.46 -1.32 -9.04
N ALA A 233 2.76 -1.21 -8.80
CA ALA A 233 3.30 -1.00 -7.46
C ALA A 233 2.78 0.32 -6.85
N GLN A 234 2.75 1.40 -7.63
CA GLN A 234 2.27 2.70 -7.16
C GLN A 234 0.76 2.71 -6.91
N ILE A 235 -0.04 2.03 -7.74
CA ILE A 235 -1.47 1.85 -7.51
C ILE A 235 -1.71 1.20 -6.15
N ILE A 236 -0.96 0.14 -5.80
CA ILE A 236 -1.11 -0.54 -4.52
C ILE A 236 -0.72 0.36 -3.35
N PHE A 237 0.41 1.08 -3.45
CA PHE A 237 0.79 2.02 -2.40
C PHE A 237 -0.23 3.14 -2.22
N TRP A 238 -0.79 3.64 -3.31
CA TRP A 238 -1.82 4.68 -3.24
C TRP A 238 -3.14 4.15 -2.69
N PHE A 239 -3.53 2.92 -3.09
CA PHE A 239 -4.66 2.22 -2.49
C PHE A 239 -4.50 2.11 -0.97
N VAL A 240 -3.38 1.57 -0.49
CA VAL A 240 -3.12 1.42 0.95
C VAL A 240 -3.15 2.78 1.67
N SER A 241 -2.64 3.83 1.02
CA SER A 241 -2.65 5.19 1.57
C SER A 241 -4.07 5.75 1.75
N ILE A 242 -4.93 5.65 0.72
CA ILE A 242 -6.32 6.14 0.78
C ILE A 242 -7.15 5.27 1.73
N TRP A 243 -7.00 3.93 1.65
CA TRP A 243 -7.73 3.00 2.50
C TRP A 243 -7.52 3.25 3.99
N ASN A 244 -6.29 3.60 4.38
CA ASN A 244 -5.93 3.86 5.78
C ASN A 244 -5.99 5.34 6.16
N ASP A 245 -6.40 6.23 5.25
CA ASP A 245 -6.49 7.65 5.58
C ASP A 245 -7.65 7.89 6.55
N TYR A 246 -7.29 8.41 7.70
CA TYR A 246 -8.20 8.88 8.72
C TYR A 246 -8.20 10.41 8.78
N PHE A 247 -7.04 11.05 8.58
CA PHE A 247 -6.83 12.43 8.95
C PHE A 247 -7.64 13.39 8.06
N ALA A 248 -7.47 13.33 6.74
CA ALA A 248 -8.22 14.21 5.84
C ALA A 248 -9.74 13.94 5.88
N PRO A 249 -10.21 12.67 5.84
CA PRO A 249 -11.62 12.37 5.98
C PRO A 249 -12.25 12.87 7.29
N SER A 250 -11.53 12.80 8.41
CA SER A 250 -12.06 13.26 9.70
C SER A 250 -12.32 14.77 9.78
N ILE A 251 -11.65 15.54 8.91
CA ILE A 251 -11.81 17.00 8.84
C ILE A 251 -12.99 17.37 7.92
N TYR A 252 -13.10 16.71 6.77
CA TYR A 252 -14.07 17.10 5.74
C TYR A 252 -15.43 16.41 5.88
N LEU A 253 -15.47 15.16 6.38
CA LEU A 253 -16.67 14.35 6.44
C LEU A 253 -17.36 14.44 7.81
N THR A 254 -18.11 15.49 8.02
CA THR A 254 -18.82 15.74 9.29
C THR A 254 -20.11 14.92 9.43
N ASP A 255 -20.76 14.55 8.31
CA ASP A 255 -22.00 13.77 8.32
C ASP A 255 -21.76 12.26 8.41
N SER A 256 -22.62 11.57 9.17
CA SER A 256 -22.54 10.11 9.38
C SER A 256 -22.67 9.30 8.09
N LYS A 257 -23.47 9.78 7.13
CA LYS A 257 -23.70 9.09 5.86
C LYS A 257 -22.49 9.14 4.91
N SER A 258 -21.62 10.13 5.07
CA SER A 258 -20.46 10.38 4.21
C SER A 258 -19.17 9.78 4.74
N ARG A 259 -19.12 9.32 6.00
CA ARG A 259 -17.89 8.84 6.65
C ARG A 259 -17.20 7.74 5.87
N THR A 260 -15.87 7.78 5.87
CA THR A 260 -15.03 6.65 5.45
C THR A 260 -14.94 5.60 6.55
N LEU A 261 -14.47 4.40 6.17
CA LEU A 261 -14.37 3.27 7.10
C LEU A 261 -13.43 3.56 8.27
N GLN A 262 -12.29 4.21 8.04
CA GLN A 262 -11.33 4.52 9.10
C GLN A 262 -11.89 5.56 10.08
N VAL A 263 -12.63 6.57 9.60
CA VAL A 263 -13.31 7.54 10.48
C VAL A 263 -14.38 6.85 11.31
N ALA A 264 -15.16 5.96 10.72
CA ALA A 264 -16.20 5.23 11.44
C ALA A 264 -15.60 4.33 12.53
N ILE A 265 -14.52 3.60 12.26
CA ILE A 265 -13.82 2.76 13.24
C ILE A 265 -13.24 3.61 14.37
N GLN A 266 -12.63 4.75 14.05
CA GLN A 266 -12.03 5.64 15.06
C GLN A 266 -13.05 6.20 16.05
N LEU A 267 -14.31 6.37 15.66
CA LEU A 267 -15.36 6.82 16.57
C LEU A 267 -15.64 5.84 17.72
N LEU A 268 -15.28 4.56 17.57
CA LEU A 268 -15.35 3.57 18.64
C LEU A 268 -14.34 3.85 19.77
N THR A 269 -13.26 4.60 19.47
CA THR A 269 -12.28 5.00 20.49
C THR A 269 -12.70 6.24 21.30
N SER A 270 -13.75 6.95 20.85
CA SER A 270 -14.18 8.21 21.46
C SER A 270 -15.12 8.01 22.65
N GLY A 271 -15.46 6.76 22.99
CA GLY A 271 -16.26 6.43 24.17
C GLY A 271 -15.48 6.67 25.48
N THR A 272 -16.19 7.07 26.52
CA THR A 272 -15.62 7.31 27.87
C THR A 272 -15.32 5.99 28.61
N ASP A 273 -15.89 4.90 28.18
CA ASP A 273 -15.67 3.56 28.70
C ASP A 273 -15.03 2.66 27.63
N ASN A 274 -14.44 1.56 28.08
CA ASN A 274 -13.79 0.60 27.20
C ASN A 274 -14.76 -0.42 26.57
N SER A 275 -16.07 -0.18 26.63
CA SER A 275 -17.11 -1.12 26.18
C SER A 275 -17.00 -1.45 24.71
N ASP A 276 -16.59 -0.50 23.88
CA ASP A 276 -16.44 -0.64 22.43
C ASP A 276 -15.09 -1.25 21.99
N MET A 277 -14.16 -1.54 22.91
CA MET A 277 -12.82 -2.03 22.54
C MET A 277 -12.82 -3.36 21.77
N PRO A 278 -13.58 -4.41 22.14
CA PRO A 278 -13.66 -5.62 21.32
C PRO A 278 -14.23 -5.34 19.93
N LEU A 279 -15.24 -4.48 19.83
CA LEU A 279 -15.85 -4.07 18.58
C LEU A 279 -14.87 -3.28 17.70
N LEU A 280 -14.02 -2.43 18.30
CA LEU A 280 -12.94 -1.72 17.62
C LEU A 280 -11.96 -2.72 17.00
N PHE A 281 -11.49 -3.71 17.79
CA PHE A 281 -10.57 -4.73 17.28
C PHE A 281 -11.19 -5.58 16.17
N ALA A 282 -12.46 -5.97 16.30
CA ALA A 282 -13.18 -6.71 15.26
C ALA A 282 -13.32 -5.90 13.98
N SER A 283 -13.71 -4.63 14.09
CA SER A 283 -13.87 -3.73 12.94
C SER A 283 -12.54 -3.44 12.24
N ALA A 284 -11.47 -3.21 13.01
CA ALA A 284 -10.12 -3.02 12.49
C ALA A 284 -9.60 -4.29 11.78
N PHE A 285 -9.85 -5.48 12.33
CA PHE A 285 -9.52 -6.74 11.71
C PHE A 285 -10.25 -6.92 10.36
N LEU A 286 -11.56 -6.71 10.33
CA LEU A 286 -12.37 -6.79 9.12
C LEU A 286 -11.93 -5.76 8.07
N SER A 287 -11.58 -4.55 8.49
CA SER A 287 -11.09 -3.51 7.58
C SER A 287 -9.72 -3.82 6.97
N SER A 288 -8.92 -4.70 7.56
CA SER A 288 -7.64 -5.13 7.00
C SER A 288 -7.78 -6.14 5.84
N ILE A 289 -8.92 -6.84 5.74
CA ILE A 289 -9.14 -7.90 4.77
C ILE A 289 -9.01 -7.42 3.31
N PRO A 290 -9.64 -6.31 2.87
CA PRO A 290 -9.47 -5.83 1.50
C PRO A 290 -8.02 -5.52 1.15
N THR A 291 -7.26 -4.92 2.05
CA THR A 291 -5.83 -4.63 1.85
C THR A 291 -5.03 -5.92 1.67
N ILE A 292 -5.29 -6.95 2.48
CA ILE A 292 -4.65 -8.27 2.36
C ILE A 292 -5.00 -8.94 1.03
N ILE A 293 -6.28 -8.87 0.61
CA ILE A 293 -6.73 -9.44 -0.67
C ILE A 293 -6.00 -8.78 -1.84
N ILE A 294 -5.94 -7.45 -1.88
CA ILE A 294 -5.24 -6.72 -2.94
C ILE A 294 -3.76 -7.07 -2.97
N PHE A 295 -3.11 -7.14 -1.80
CA PHE A 295 -1.71 -7.55 -1.74
C PHE A 295 -1.49 -8.96 -2.30
N ILE A 296 -2.34 -9.93 -1.95
CA ILE A 296 -2.26 -11.31 -2.48
C ILE A 296 -2.46 -11.35 -3.99
N LEU A 297 -3.41 -10.59 -4.53
CA LEU A 297 -3.67 -10.53 -5.97
C LEU A 297 -2.49 -9.90 -6.73
N CYS A 298 -1.88 -8.89 -6.16
CA CYS A 298 -0.83 -8.11 -6.81
C CYS A 298 0.60 -8.59 -6.53
N ARG A 299 0.81 -9.55 -5.62
CA ARG A 299 2.15 -10.04 -5.21
C ARG A 299 3.05 -10.47 -6.37
N LYS A 300 2.47 -11.07 -7.43
CA LYS A 300 3.23 -11.50 -8.61
C LYS A 300 3.87 -10.32 -9.36
N MET A 301 3.24 -9.14 -9.34
CA MET A 301 3.74 -7.95 -10.00
C MET A 301 5.02 -7.43 -9.31
N PHE A 302 5.10 -7.52 -7.98
CA PHE A 302 6.29 -7.16 -7.20
C PHE A 302 7.47 -8.09 -7.45
N ILE A 303 7.23 -9.40 -7.58
CA ILE A 303 8.29 -10.39 -7.81
C ILE A 303 8.96 -10.15 -9.16
N ASN A 304 8.18 -9.83 -10.20
CA ASN A 304 8.67 -9.59 -11.55
C ASN A 304 9.49 -8.30 -11.69
N MET A 305 9.26 -7.29 -10.85
CA MET A 305 10.10 -6.08 -10.82
C MET A 305 11.55 -6.39 -10.43
N ASN A 306 11.75 -7.24 -9.41
CA ASN A 306 13.08 -7.60 -8.92
C ASN A 306 13.84 -8.51 -9.89
N ALA A 307 13.15 -9.35 -10.66
CA ALA A 307 13.78 -10.23 -11.64
C ALA A 307 14.39 -9.45 -12.83
N ASN A 308 13.75 -8.36 -13.25
CA ASN A 308 14.23 -7.54 -14.38
C ASN A 308 15.34 -6.55 -13.97
N SER A 309 15.45 -6.20 -12.70
CA SER A 309 16.53 -5.33 -12.20
C SER A 309 17.84 -6.08 -11.92
N GLY A 310 17.78 -7.42 -11.79
CA GLY A 310 18.94 -8.28 -11.53
C GLY A 310 19.73 -8.75 -12.77
N ILE A 311 19.30 -8.41 -13.99
CA ILE A 311 19.95 -8.85 -15.25
C ILE A 311 20.73 -7.66 -15.87
N LYS A 312 21.42 -6.89 -15.06
CA LYS A 312 22.48 -5.98 -15.52
C LYS A 312 23.74 -6.28 -14.71
N GLY A 313 24.37 -7.38 -15.04
CA GLY A 313 25.69 -7.76 -14.64
C GLY A 313 26.34 -8.51 -15.79
#